data_eb3ad7fe74ad6b70c352a13065c674e3
#
_entry.id   eb3ad7fe74ad6b70c352a13065c674e3
#
_cell.length_a   1.000
_cell.length_b   1.000
_cell.length_c   1.000
_cell.angle_alpha   90.00
_cell.angle_beta   90.00
_cell.angle_gamma   90.00
#
_symmetry.space_group_name_H-M   'P 1'
#
loop_
_entity.id
_entity.type
_entity.pdbx_description
1 polymer ?
#
loop_
_entity_poly.entity_id
_entity_poly.type
_entity_poly.pdbx_seq_one_letter_code
_entity_poly.pdbx_strand_id
1 'polypeptide(L)'
;LGQVLTSGLGMNTARQVALGSGMQQTSFAYVVNQVCGSGMRATIDGSSKIYSGESNLLIVGGQESMSRARHAYLSRTGEKKLGNNIFIDTLVNDGLTDAFSKEHMGITAENVSRKYNVTRQDQDQFAYQSYLKTYKAIKNNYFKNELTKTPLKDEVRKDTTLPKLSQLKAVFKKSGTVTAGNASSLNDGASFLALASEKYVTSNKIKPIAKVLSWASSAGNPDYMGVTPITAIQKLMKKMSVNINYFNLVEVNEAFAATSVAVQRSLKIDPSKLNIAGGAIALGHPIGCSGARIITTLSHQLRRTKQKFGVASMCIGGGQGLAIAIENLK
;
A
#
# COMPACT_ATOMS: atom_id res chain seq x y z
N LEU A 1 -10.02 -2.28 -10.15
CA LEU A 1 -9.97 -1.39 -8.99
C LEU A 1 -9.75 -2.19 -7.72
N GLY A 2 -8.71 -1.84 -6.93
CA GLY A 2 -8.50 -2.36 -5.58
C GLY A 2 -9.41 -1.66 -4.57
N GLN A 3 -10.15 -2.43 -3.78
CA GLN A 3 -10.93 -1.94 -2.65
C GLN A 3 -11.27 -3.09 -1.70
N VAL A 4 -11.22 -2.85 -0.41
CA VAL A 4 -11.45 -3.86 0.64
C VAL A 4 -12.82 -3.68 1.29
N LEU A 5 -13.10 -2.49 1.77
CA LEU A 5 -14.28 -2.16 2.56
C LEU A 5 -15.45 -1.76 1.64
N THR A 6 -16.16 -2.77 1.13
CA THR A 6 -17.23 -2.56 0.14
C THR A 6 -18.65 -2.70 0.70
N SER A 7 -18.79 -2.99 1.98
CA SER A 7 -20.09 -3.23 2.63
C SER A 7 -21.04 -2.03 2.46
N GLY A 8 -22.21 -2.27 1.88
CA GLY A 8 -23.26 -1.26 1.69
C GLY A 8 -22.93 -0.12 0.70
N LEU A 9 -21.91 -0.28 -0.16
CA LEU A 9 -21.56 0.71 -1.19
C LEU A 9 -22.27 0.49 -2.54
N GLY A 10 -23.13 -0.49 -2.62
CA GLY A 10 -23.80 -0.89 -3.86
C GLY A 10 -22.97 -1.88 -4.69
N MET A 11 -23.50 -2.26 -5.84
CA MET A 11 -22.87 -3.24 -6.72
C MET A 11 -21.62 -2.66 -7.38
N ASN A 12 -20.55 -3.43 -7.38
CA ASN A 12 -19.33 -3.21 -8.19
C ASN A 12 -18.85 -1.75 -8.19
N THR A 13 -18.22 -1.33 -7.11
CA THR A 13 -17.73 0.04 -6.96
C THR A 13 -16.74 0.47 -8.05
N ALA A 14 -16.03 -0.48 -8.68
CA ALA A 14 -15.18 -0.18 -9.84
C ALA A 14 -16.02 0.27 -11.05
N ARG A 15 -17.18 -0.36 -11.27
CA ARG A 15 -18.08 0.06 -12.35
C ARG A 15 -18.70 1.42 -12.07
N GLN A 16 -19.04 1.69 -10.82
CA GLN A 16 -19.54 3.00 -10.40
C GLN A 16 -18.49 4.09 -10.67
N VAL A 17 -17.23 3.85 -10.31
CA VAL A 17 -16.11 4.78 -10.59
C VAL A 17 -15.92 4.98 -12.09
N ALA A 18 -15.91 3.89 -12.88
CA ALA A 18 -15.70 3.97 -14.32
C ALA A 18 -16.77 4.85 -15.00
N LEU A 19 -18.05 4.59 -14.74
CA LEU A 19 -19.13 5.37 -15.35
C LEU A 19 -19.20 6.79 -14.77
N GLY A 20 -19.03 6.97 -13.47
CA GLY A 20 -19.01 8.28 -12.81
C GLY A 20 -17.86 9.17 -13.26
N SER A 21 -16.76 8.61 -13.75
CA SER A 21 -15.62 9.34 -14.32
C SER A 21 -15.76 9.62 -15.83
N GLY A 22 -16.88 9.23 -16.45
CA GLY A 22 -17.15 9.47 -17.88
C GLY A 22 -16.55 8.43 -18.83
N MET A 23 -16.13 7.27 -18.35
CA MET A 23 -15.73 6.17 -19.24
C MET A 23 -16.92 5.65 -20.04
N GLN A 24 -16.65 5.12 -21.22
CA GLN A 24 -17.68 4.57 -22.11
C GLN A 24 -18.46 3.43 -21.44
N GLN A 25 -19.75 3.32 -21.72
CA GLN A 25 -20.59 2.24 -21.19
C GLN A 25 -20.13 0.84 -21.61
N THR A 26 -19.41 0.73 -22.71
CA THR A 26 -18.78 -0.51 -23.19
C THR A 26 -17.54 -0.94 -22.40
N SER A 27 -16.97 -0.05 -21.56
CA SER A 27 -15.83 -0.38 -20.72
C SER A 27 -16.26 -1.33 -19.60
N PHE A 28 -15.62 -2.46 -19.43
CA PHE A 28 -15.86 -3.33 -18.28
C PHE A 28 -15.03 -2.89 -17.09
N ALA A 29 -15.51 -3.19 -15.88
CA ALA A 29 -14.78 -2.89 -14.65
C ALA A 29 -15.13 -3.90 -13.55
N TYR A 30 -14.16 -4.21 -12.68
CA TYR A 30 -14.37 -5.10 -11.54
C TYR A 30 -13.48 -4.69 -10.35
N VAL A 31 -13.89 -5.12 -9.16
CA VAL A 31 -13.16 -4.90 -7.91
C VAL A 31 -12.26 -6.08 -7.60
N VAL A 32 -11.07 -5.78 -7.11
CA VAL A 32 -10.11 -6.78 -6.57
C VAL A 32 -9.94 -6.52 -5.09
N ASN A 33 -10.10 -7.56 -4.29
CA ASN A 33 -9.78 -7.54 -2.87
C ASN A 33 -8.66 -8.53 -2.56
N GLN A 34 -7.49 -8.00 -2.24
CA GLN A 34 -6.35 -8.70 -1.66
C GLN A 34 -5.85 -7.88 -0.46
N VAL A 35 -6.77 -7.45 0.40
CA VAL A 35 -6.51 -6.59 1.57
C VAL A 35 -5.59 -5.42 1.18
N CYS A 36 -4.50 -5.17 1.92
CA CYS A 36 -3.56 -4.07 1.63
C CYS A 36 -3.01 -4.09 0.20
N GLY A 37 -2.88 -5.28 -0.40
CA GLY A 37 -2.34 -5.48 -1.75
C GLY A 37 -3.27 -5.12 -2.90
N SER A 38 -4.54 -4.81 -2.65
CA SER A 38 -5.58 -4.69 -3.68
C SER A 38 -5.22 -3.75 -4.83
N GLY A 39 -4.71 -2.54 -4.53
CA GLY A 39 -4.33 -1.57 -5.57
C GLY A 39 -3.12 -2.02 -6.40
N MET A 40 -2.13 -2.67 -5.78
CA MET A 40 -1.00 -3.26 -6.51
C MET A 40 -1.44 -4.49 -7.31
N ARG A 41 -2.33 -5.32 -6.76
CA ARG A 41 -2.92 -6.47 -7.47
C ARG A 41 -3.67 -6.00 -8.73
N ALA A 42 -4.51 -4.98 -8.62
CA ALA A 42 -5.20 -4.39 -9.76
C ALA A 42 -4.20 -3.92 -10.85
N THR A 43 -3.06 -3.35 -10.44
CA THR A 43 -2.00 -2.94 -11.37
C THR A 43 -1.31 -4.14 -12.01
N ILE A 44 -1.02 -5.19 -11.25
CA ILE A 44 -0.43 -6.44 -11.77
C ILE A 44 -1.37 -7.13 -12.75
N ASP A 45 -2.65 -7.28 -12.40
CA ASP A 45 -3.65 -7.93 -13.25
C ASP A 45 -3.87 -7.15 -14.56
N GLY A 46 -3.93 -5.81 -14.46
CA GLY A 46 -3.97 -4.95 -15.64
C GLY A 46 -2.71 -5.08 -16.51
N SER A 47 -1.52 -5.15 -15.90
CA SER A 47 -0.27 -5.39 -16.63
C SER A 47 -0.27 -6.74 -17.34
N SER A 48 -0.79 -7.78 -16.68
CA SER A 48 -0.93 -9.12 -17.28
C SER A 48 -1.85 -9.12 -18.49
N LYS A 49 -3.00 -8.42 -18.42
CA LYS A 49 -3.96 -8.27 -19.53
C LYS A 49 -3.37 -7.50 -20.72
N ILE A 50 -2.59 -6.46 -20.47
CA ILE A 50 -1.83 -5.75 -21.52
C ILE A 50 -0.79 -6.67 -22.13
N TYR A 51 -0.03 -7.39 -21.31
CA TYR A 51 1.03 -8.28 -21.76
C TYR A 51 0.50 -9.47 -22.60
N SER A 52 -0.67 -10.02 -22.24
CA SER A 52 -1.33 -11.09 -23.00
C SER A 52 -2.06 -10.60 -24.26
N GLY A 53 -2.13 -9.29 -24.50
CA GLY A 53 -2.82 -8.71 -25.65
C GLY A 53 -4.35 -8.64 -25.48
N GLU A 54 -4.90 -8.95 -24.30
CA GLU A 54 -6.34 -8.87 -24.04
C GLU A 54 -6.85 -7.41 -24.05
N SER A 55 -6.00 -6.45 -23.68
CA SER A 55 -6.35 -5.03 -23.64
C SER A 55 -5.17 -4.16 -24.08
N ASN A 56 -5.46 -3.00 -24.66
CA ASN A 56 -4.46 -2.03 -25.06
C ASN A 56 -4.37 -0.81 -24.11
N LEU A 57 -5.44 -0.51 -23.39
CA LEU A 57 -5.52 0.60 -22.44
C LEU A 57 -6.41 0.19 -21.26
N LEU A 58 -5.91 0.34 -20.05
CA LEU A 58 -6.63 0.06 -18.81
C LEU A 58 -6.38 1.16 -17.79
N ILE A 59 -7.42 1.54 -17.07
CA ILE A 59 -7.29 2.31 -15.83
C ILE A 59 -7.29 1.33 -14.66
N VAL A 60 -6.22 1.34 -13.89
CA VAL A 60 -6.02 0.49 -12.73
C VAL A 60 -5.72 1.35 -11.51
N GLY A 61 -5.94 0.81 -10.33
CA GLY A 61 -5.64 1.57 -9.12
C GLY A 61 -6.35 1.01 -7.92
N GLY A 62 -6.46 1.83 -6.90
CA GLY A 62 -7.16 1.47 -5.68
C GLY A 62 -7.73 2.68 -4.97
N GLN A 63 -8.76 2.43 -4.20
CA GLN A 63 -9.41 3.39 -3.32
C GLN A 63 -9.78 2.74 -2.00
N GLU A 64 -9.90 3.55 -0.97
CA GLU A 64 -10.48 3.13 0.31
C GLU A 64 -11.03 4.34 1.04
N SER A 65 -12.17 4.18 1.71
CA SER A 65 -12.69 5.16 2.66
C SER A 65 -12.85 4.49 4.01
N MET A 66 -11.78 4.49 4.79
CA MET A 66 -11.74 3.86 6.11
C MET A 66 -12.60 4.64 7.12
N SER A 67 -12.69 5.97 6.96
CA SER A 67 -13.54 6.83 7.80
C SER A 67 -15.04 6.58 7.62
N ARG A 68 -15.44 5.94 6.51
CA ARG A 68 -16.85 5.64 6.17
C ARG A 68 -17.13 4.14 6.16
N ALA A 69 -16.23 3.32 6.70
CA ALA A 69 -16.47 1.91 6.89
C ALA A 69 -17.75 1.67 7.71
N ARG A 70 -18.55 0.70 7.29
CA ARG A 70 -19.85 0.45 7.91
C ARG A 70 -19.75 -0.62 8.98
N HIS A 71 -20.68 -0.62 9.90
CA HIS A 71 -20.93 -1.75 10.77
C HIS A 71 -21.90 -2.71 10.10
N ALA A 72 -21.64 -4.00 10.18
CA ALA A 72 -22.45 -5.06 9.64
C ALA A 72 -23.20 -5.81 10.76
N TYR A 73 -24.40 -6.25 10.44
CA TYR A 73 -25.23 -7.04 11.33
C TYR A 73 -25.88 -8.19 10.54
N LEU A 74 -25.83 -9.41 11.11
CA LEU A 74 -26.42 -10.58 10.50
C LEU A 74 -27.91 -10.64 10.82
N SER A 75 -28.78 -10.21 9.88
CA SER A 75 -30.22 -10.10 10.09
C SER A 75 -31.04 -11.21 9.42
N ARG A 76 -30.51 -11.84 8.35
CA ARG A 76 -31.30 -12.75 7.50
C ARG A 76 -31.46 -14.16 8.04
N THR A 77 -30.53 -14.65 8.85
CA THR A 77 -30.55 -16.02 9.36
C THR A 77 -31.47 -16.24 10.55
N GLY A 78 -32.01 -15.18 11.15
CA GLY A 78 -32.99 -15.26 12.23
C GLY A 78 -32.48 -15.93 13.52
N GLU A 79 -31.18 -16.03 13.70
CA GLU A 79 -30.56 -16.78 14.81
C GLU A 79 -30.87 -16.20 16.20
N LYS A 80 -31.22 -14.90 16.29
CA LYS A 80 -31.60 -14.26 17.56
C LYS A 80 -32.99 -13.69 17.50
N LYS A 81 -33.98 -14.43 18.00
CA LYS A 81 -35.32 -13.92 18.26
C LYS A 81 -35.41 -13.06 19.52
N LEU A 82 -34.48 -13.21 20.46
CA LEU A 82 -34.40 -12.49 21.75
C LEU A 82 -32.96 -12.10 22.07
N GLY A 83 -32.76 -10.94 22.70
CA GLY A 83 -31.47 -10.41 23.15
C GLY A 83 -30.88 -9.34 22.24
N ASN A 84 -29.69 -8.84 22.60
CA ASN A 84 -29.03 -7.73 21.91
C ASN A 84 -28.45 -8.13 20.57
N ASN A 85 -28.54 -7.26 19.57
CA ASN A 85 -27.83 -7.38 18.31
C ASN A 85 -26.42 -6.84 18.43
N ILE A 86 -25.43 -7.56 17.88
CA ILE A 86 -24.04 -7.14 17.82
C ILE A 86 -23.76 -6.61 16.41
N PHE A 87 -23.34 -5.35 16.33
CA PHE A 87 -22.83 -4.74 15.11
C PHE A 87 -21.32 -4.95 15.03
N ILE A 88 -20.86 -5.52 13.92
CA ILE A 88 -19.45 -5.78 13.66
C ILE A 88 -18.88 -4.58 12.92
N ASP A 89 -17.82 -3.96 13.45
CA ASP A 89 -17.03 -2.96 12.73
C ASP A 89 -16.28 -3.64 11.58
N THR A 90 -16.71 -3.39 10.34
CA THR A 90 -16.10 -4.02 9.16
C THR A 90 -14.68 -3.53 8.90
N LEU A 91 -14.30 -2.32 9.34
CA LEU A 91 -12.94 -1.85 9.24
C LEU A 91 -12.00 -2.74 10.07
N VAL A 92 -12.37 -2.99 11.31
CA VAL A 92 -11.58 -3.82 12.22
C VAL A 92 -11.61 -5.28 11.79
N ASN A 93 -12.81 -5.82 11.54
CA ASN A 93 -12.99 -7.24 11.23
C ASN A 93 -12.39 -7.65 9.89
N ASP A 94 -12.68 -6.89 8.81
CA ASP A 94 -12.34 -7.29 7.45
C ASP A 94 -10.99 -6.71 6.97
N GLY A 95 -10.55 -5.61 7.60
CA GLY A 95 -9.34 -4.89 7.19
C GLY A 95 -8.15 -5.04 8.13
N LEU A 96 -8.38 -5.20 9.44
CA LEU A 96 -7.32 -5.07 10.46
C LEU A 96 -7.19 -6.28 11.39
N THR A 97 -8.04 -7.30 11.25
CA THR A 97 -7.99 -8.53 12.05
C THR A 97 -7.59 -9.70 11.17
N ASP A 98 -6.59 -10.46 11.59
CA ASP A 98 -6.18 -11.67 10.89
C ASP A 98 -7.29 -12.74 10.97
N ALA A 99 -7.66 -13.29 9.81
CA ALA A 99 -8.77 -14.22 9.69
C ALA A 99 -8.50 -15.57 10.39
N PHE A 100 -7.24 -15.93 10.62
CA PHE A 100 -6.81 -17.20 11.18
C PHE A 100 -6.58 -17.10 12.69
N SER A 101 -5.69 -16.22 13.11
CA SER A 101 -5.36 -16.02 14.53
C SER A 101 -6.40 -15.19 15.29
N LYS A 102 -7.26 -14.45 14.58
CA LYS A 102 -8.20 -13.45 15.14
C LYS A 102 -7.52 -12.29 15.85
N GLU A 103 -6.22 -12.12 15.64
CA GLU A 103 -5.44 -11.06 16.22
C GLU A 103 -5.42 -9.81 15.33
N HIS A 104 -5.38 -8.65 15.96
CA HIS A 104 -5.20 -7.39 15.24
C HIS A 104 -3.84 -7.34 14.54
N MET A 105 -3.76 -6.73 13.34
CA MET A 105 -2.52 -6.60 12.55
C MET A 105 -1.34 -6.00 13.35
N GLY A 106 -1.60 -5.18 14.36
CA GLY A 106 -0.57 -4.67 15.26
C GLY A 106 0.12 -5.76 16.09
N ILE A 107 -0.57 -6.87 16.41
CA ILE A 107 0.05 -8.02 17.09
C ILE A 107 1.01 -8.74 16.14
N THR A 108 0.69 -8.86 14.86
CA THR A 108 1.63 -9.41 13.87
C THR A 108 2.89 -8.54 13.74
N ALA A 109 2.76 -7.21 13.89
CA ALA A 109 3.91 -6.31 13.93
C ALA A 109 4.77 -6.50 15.18
N GLU A 110 4.16 -6.73 16.35
CA GLU A 110 4.89 -7.10 17.58
C GLU A 110 5.62 -8.45 17.43
N ASN A 111 5.02 -9.41 16.74
CA ASN A 111 5.66 -10.69 16.43
C ASN A 111 6.90 -10.48 15.54
N VAL A 112 6.81 -9.63 14.53
CA VAL A 112 7.95 -9.25 13.67
C VAL A 112 9.02 -8.54 14.48
N SER A 113 8.65 -7.56 15.32
CA SER A 113 9.57 -6.83 16.20
C SER A 113 10.43 -7.81 17.01
N ARG A 114 9.79 -8.78 17.67
CA ARG A 114 10.47 -9.80 18.48
C ARG A 114 11.35 -10.72 17.63
N LYS A 115 10.82 -11.26 16.52
CA LYS A 115 11.54 -12.24 15.68
C LYS A 115 12.77 -11.66 14.99
N TYR A 116 12.68 -10.39 14.57
CA TYR A 116 13.75 -9.71 13.83
C TYR A 116 14.60 -8.77 14.72
N ASN A 117 14.40 -8.82 16.04
CA ASN A 117 15.12 -7.98 17.00
C ASN A 117 15.03 -6.49 16.64
N VAL A 118 13.85 -6.02 16.26
CA VAL A 118 13.61 -4.60 15.98
C VAL A 118 13.13 -3.92 17.25
N THR A 119 14.00 -3.13 17.85
CA THR A 119 13.71 -2.45 19.12
C THR A 119 12.65 -1.33 18.96
N ARG A 120 12.09 -0.86 20.07
CA ARG A 120 11.23 0.31 20.09
C ARG A 120 11.97 1.55 19.55
N GLN A 121 13.23 1.71 19.90
CA GLN A 121 14.05 2.82 19.43
C GLN A 121 14.25 2.76 17.89
N ASP A 122 14.50 1.59 17.32
CA ASP A 122 14.58 1.40 15.87
C ASP A 122 13.31 1.84 15.17
N GLN A 123 12.15 1.45 15.74
CA GLN A 123 10.83 1.77 15.18
C GLN A 123 10.55 3.27 15.23
N ASP A 124 10.79 3.91 16.37
CA ASP A 124 10.57 5.35 16.53
C ASP A 124 11.53 6.16 15.65
N GLN A 125 12.78 5.73 15.51
CA GLN A 125 13.75 6.35 14.60
C GLN A 125 13.32 6.24 13.14
N PHE A 126 12.85 5.06 12.71
CA PHE A 126 12.33 4.87 11.36
C PHE A 126 11.09 5.75 11.11
N ALA A 127 10.14 5.76 12.04
CA ALA A 127 8.95 6.59 11.96
C ALA A 127 9.30 8.08 11.87
N TYR A 128 10.21 8.55 12.70
CA TYR A 128 10.69 9.92 12.67
C TYR A 128 11.28 10.29 11.29
N GLN A 129 12.09 9.41 10.71
CA GLN A 129 12.62 9.62 9.35
C GLN A 129 11.51 9.66 8.29
N SER A 130 10.48 8.82 8.41
CA SER A 130 9.33 8.87 7.50
C SER A 130 8.63 10.23 7.59
N TYR A 131 8.37 10.75 8.79
CA TYR A 131 7.82 12.10 8.98
C TYR A 131 8.70 13.18 8.38
N LEU A 132 10.01 13.19 8.65
CA LEU A 132 10.94 14.18 8.12
C LEU A 132 11.00 14.18 6.59
N LYS A 133 11.08 13.00 5.98
CA LYS A 133 11.07 12.84 4.52
C LYS A 133 9.77 13.36 3.92
N THR A 134 8.63 13.03 4.53
CA THR A 134 7.31 13.50 4.10
C THR A 134 7.21 15.03 4.18
N TYR A 135 7.66 15.64 5.27
CA TYR A 135 7.70 17.10 5.41
C TYR A 135 8.53 17.76 4.34
N LYS A 136 9.75 17.25 4.14
CA LYS A 136 10.63 17.74 3.08
C LYS A 136 9.95 17.62 1.71
N ALA A 137 9.28 16.50 1.46
CA ALA A 137 8.59 16.27 0.20
C ALA A 137 7.43 17.24 -0.03
N ILE A 138 6.60 17.48 0.99
CA ILE A 138 5.50 18.47 0.93
C ILE A 138 6.05 19.88 0.74
N LYS A 139 7.03 20.29 1.56
CA LYS A 139 7.63 21.64 1.49
C LYS A 139 8.25 21.94 0.12
N ASN A 140 8.85 20.94 -0.53
CA ASN A 140 9.50 21.06 -1.83
C ASN A 140 8.59 20.66 -3.00
N ASN A 141 7.29 20.46 -2.79
CA ASN A 141 6.31 20.08 -3.81
C ASN A 141 6.68 18.81 -4.60
N TYR A 142 7.31 17.81 -3.95
CA TYR A 142 7.71 16.57 -4.62
C TYR A 142 6.51 15.75 -5.12
N PHE A 143 5.35 15.90 -4.48
CA PHE A 143 4.09 15.24 -4.86
C PHE A 143 3.27 15.99 -5.91
N LYS A 144 3.67 17.21 -6.32
CA LYS A 144 2.88 18.09 -7.20
C LYS A 144 2.35 17.41 -8.46
N ASN A 145 3.15 16.55 -9.08
CA ASN A 145 2.81 15.91 -10.35
C ASN A 145 2.02 14.61 -10.20
N GLU A 146 1.89 14.10 -8.99
CA GLU A 146 1.11 12.88 -8.69
C GLU A 146 -0.22 13.19 -8.00
N LEU A 147 -0.38 14.40 -7.46
CA LEU A 147 -1.62 14.83 -6.82
C LEU A 147 -2.62 15.37 -7.84
N THR A 148 -3.91 15.11 -7.60
CA THR A 148 -4.99 15.78 -8.31
C THR A 148 -5.04 17.27 -7.93
N LYS A 149 -5.73 18.08 -8.73
CA LYS A 149 -5.87 19.54 -8.46
C LYS A 149 -6.82 19.85 -7.27
N THR A 150 -7.31 18.85 -6.59
CA THR A 150 -8.23 19.04 -5.45
C THR A 150 -7.46 19.61 -4.27
N PRO A 151 -7.99 20.63 -3.57
CA PRO A 151 -7.27 21.33 -2.48
C PRO A 151 -7.25 20.52 -1.16
N LEU A 152 -7.23 19.22 -1.22
CA LEU A 152 -7.10 18.36 -0.04
C LEU A 152 -5.71 18.52 0.56
N LYS A 153 -5.66 18.77 1.86
CA LYS A 153 -4.41 18.79 2.63
C LYS A 153 -4.28 17.47 3.36
N ASP A 154 -3.15 16.81 3.20
CA ASP A 154 -2.80 15.67 4.05
C ASP A 154 -2.69 16.10 5.51
N GLU A 155 -3.22 15.26 6.40
CA GLU A 155 -3.23 15.48 7.84
C GLU A 155 -1.93 14.99 8.49
N VAL A 156 -0.79 15.25 7.86
CA VAL A 156 0.52 14.86 8.38
C VAL A 156 0.81 15.58 9.69
N ARG A 157 1.18 14.83 10.73
CA ARG A 157 1.51 15.39 12.05
C ARG A 157 2.77 16.23 12.01
N LYS A 158 2.63 17.54 12.08
CA LYS A 158 3.69 18.53 11.88
C LYS A 158 4.73 18.65 13.00
N ASP A 159 4.41 18.23 14.17
CA ASP A 159 5.18 18.42 15.39
C ASP A 159 5.79 17.14 15.94
N THR A 160 5.96 16.14 15.08
CA THR A 160 6.55 14.85 15.46
C THR A 160 8.03 15.01 15.74
N THR A 161 8.46 14.57 16.92
CA THR A 161 9.86 14.52 17.35
C THR A 161 10.17 13.18 18.01
N LEU A 162 11.44 12.77 18.04
CA LEU A 162 11.84 11.53 18.74
C LEU A 162 11.42 11.48 20.20
N PRO A 163 11.60 12.54 21.02
CA PRO A 163 11.10 12.55 22.40
C PRO A 163 9.59 12.34 22.50
N LYS A 164 8.80 12.93 21.60
CA LYS A 164 7.34 12.72 21.60
C LYS A 164 6.98 11.28 21.22
N LEU A 165 7.66 10.69 20.23
CA LEU A 165 7.45 9.29 19.84
C LEU A 165 7.78 8.34 21.00
N SER A 166 8.91 8.53 21.68
CA SER A 166 9.35 7.65 22.77
C SER A 166 8.40 7.64 23.98
N GLN A 167 7.64 8.71 24.19
CA GLN A 167 6.64 8.81 25.27
C GLN A 167 5.31 8.10 24.96
N LEU A 168 5.06 7.72 23.70
CA LEU A 168 3.81 7.05 23.33
C LEU A 168 3.74 5.65 23.94
N LYS A 169 2.56 5.30 24.45
CA LYS A 169 2.29 3.95 24.97
C LYS A 169 2.12 2.96 23.82
N ALA A 170 2.54 1.72 24.04
CA ALA A 170 2.21 0.62 23.14
C ALA A 170 0.67 0.42 23.08
N VAL A 171 0.15 0.17 21.87
CA VAL A 171 -1.30 0.16 21.62
C VAL A 171 -1.86 -1.25 21.62
N PHE A 172 -1.13 -2.22 21.07
CA PHE A 172 -1.68 -3.54 20.78
C PHE A 172 -1.34 -4.59 21.83
N LYS A 173 -0.27 -4.39 22.59
CA LYS A 173 0.21 -5.35 23.59
C LYS A 173 0.74 -4.61 24.82
N LYS A 174 0.35 -5.07 26.00
CA LYS A 174 0.96 -4.60 27.26
C LYS A 174 2.48 -4.88 27.20
N SER A 175 3.29 -3.89 27.43
CA SER A 175 4.75 -3.95 27.27
C SER A 175 5.20 -4.24 25.82
N GLY A 176 4.39 -3.89 24.82
CA GLY A 176 4.75 -3.95 23.41
C GLY A 176 5.62 -2.78 22.95
N THR A 177 5.91 -2.75 21.65
CA THR A 177 6.79 -1.75 21.03
C THR A 177 6.08 -0.91 19.97
N VAL A 178 4.94 -1.39 19.46
CA VAL A 178 4.16 -0.73 18.41
C VAL A 178 3.23 0.32 19.04
N THR A 179 3.34 1.55 18.55
CA THR A 179 2.58 2.72 19.03
C THR A 179 1.83 3.39 17.91
N ALA A 180 0.92 4.30 18.25
CA ALA A 180 0.24 5.14 17.25
C ALA A 180 1.19 6.08 16.48
N GLY A 181 2.43 6.24 16.91
CA GLY A 181 3.43 7.08 16.24
C GLY A 181 4.35 6.30 15.28
N ASN A 182 4.47 4.99 15.46
CA ASN A 182 5.31 4.12 14.62
C ASN A 182 4.50 3.07 13.83
N ALA A 183 3.19 3.24 13.78
CA ALA A 183 2.24 2.53 12.92
C ALA A 183 1.60 3.52 11.94
N SER A 184 1.17 3.04 10.77
CA SER A 184 0.40 3.84 9.83
C SER A 184 -0.98 4.18 10.40
N SER A 185 -1.49 5.37 10.08
CA SER A 185 -2.84 5.80 10.47
C SER A 185 -3.90 5.26 9.51
N LEU A 186 -5.15 5.24 10.01
CA LEU A 186 -6.34 4.96 9.20
C LEU A 186 -6.65 6.19 8.36
N ASN A 187 -6.80 6.02 7.04
CA ASN A 187 -6.97 7.14 6.12
C ASN A 187 -7.91 6.78 4.97
N ASP A 188 -8.50 7.80 4.40
CA ASP A 188 -9.14 7.73 3.10
C ASP A 188 -8.11 8.01 2.01
N GLY A 189 -8.27 7.43 0.83
CA GLY A 189 -7.38 7.70 -0.29
C GLY A 189 -7.77 6.99 -1.57
N ALA A 190 -7.31 7.54 -2.69
CA ALA A 190 -7.45 6.96 -4.01
C ALA A 190 -6.19 7.22 -4.84
N SER A 191 -5.77 6.24 -5.62
CA SER A 191 -4.66 6.36 -6.55
C SER A 191 -4.92 5.51 -7.79
N PHE A 192 -4.72 6.10 -8.97
CA PHE A 192 -4.99 5.46 -10.25
C PHE A 192 -3.83 5.63 -11.22
N LEU A 193 -3.65 4.63 -12.07
CA LEU A 193 -2.66 4.58 -13.14
C LEU A 193 -3.35 4.21 -14.45
N ALA A 194 -2.94 4.82 -15.55
CA ALA A 194 -3.26 4.36 -16.89
C ALA A 194 -2.15 3.41 -17.35
N LEU A 195 -2.51 2.18 -17.67
CA LEU A 195 -1.63 1.19 -18.29
C LEU A 195 -1.95 1.09 -19.76
N ALA A 196 -0.94 1.13 -20.61
CA ALA A 196 -1.11 1.03 -22.04
C ALA A 196 -0.08 0.08 -22.67
N SER A 197 -0.47 -0.62 -23.75
CA SER A 197 0.45 -1.39 -24.58
C SER A 197 1.40 -0.46 -25.35
N GLU A 198 2.59 -0.95 -25.69
CA GLU A 198 3.54 -0.21 -26.52
C GLU A 198 2.92 0.21 -27.85
N LYS A 199 2.12 -0.67 -28.47
CA LYS A 199 1.36 -0.37 -29.69
C LYS A 199 0.43 0.83 -29.49
N TYR A 200 -0.33 0.88 -28.40
CA TYR A 200 -1.24 1.97 -28.12
C TYR A 200 -0.51 3.28 -27.86
N VAL A 201 0.57 3.23 -27.09
CA VAL A 201 1.43 4.40 -26.78
C VAL A 201 2.00 4.99 -28.06
N THR A 202 2.56 4.17 -28.94
CA THR A 202 3.17 4.59 -30.21
C THR A 202 2.13 5.18 -31.16
N SER A 203 1.01 4.46 -31.37
CA SER A 203 -0.05 4.92 -32.31
C SER A 203 -0.70 6.22 -31.89
N ASN A 204 -0.80 6.48 -30.58
CA ASN A 204 -1.41 7.71 -30.03
C ASN A 204 -0.37 8.78 -29.62
N LYS A 205 0.92 8.56 -29.92
CA LYS A 205 2.01 9.49 -29.59
C LYS A 205 2.04 9.92 -28.12
N ILE A 206 1.70 8.99 -27.20
CA ILE A 206 1.69 9.23 -25.75
C ILE A 206 3.11 9.16 -25.22
N LYS A 207 3.42 10.00 -24.24
CA LYS A 207 4.70 9.95 -23.51
C LYS A 207 4.47 9.29 -22.15
N PRO A 208 4.76 7.98 -21.99
CA PRO A 208 4.57 7.29 -20.72
C PRO A 208 5.59 7.76 -19.67
N ILE A 209 5.21 7.67 -18.40
CA ILE A 209 6.08 8.02 -17.27
C ILE A 209 7.05 6.87 -16.97
N ALA A 210 6.53 5.65 -16.96
CA ALA A 210 7.29 4.47 -16.60
C ALA A 210 6.84 3.25 -17.39
N LYS A 211 7.70 2.23 -17.43
CA LYS A 211 7.43 0.89 -17.98
C LYS A 211 7.40 -0.12 -16.84
N VAL A 212 6.38 -0.97 -16.80
CA VAL A 212 6.36 -2.13 -15.90
C VAL A 212 7.30 -3.19 -16.45
N LEU A 213 8.27 -3.61 -15.66
CA LEU A 213 9.28 -4.60 -16.07
C LEU A 213 8.89 -6.01 -15.65
N SER A 214 8.47 -6.19 -14.40
CA SER A 214 8.14 -7.50 -13.84
C SER A 214 7.42 -7.35 -12.51
N TRP A 215 6.83 -8.45 -12.04
CA TRP A 215 6.19 -8.53 -10.72
C TRP A 215 6.34 -9.92 -10.12
N ALA A 216 6.16 -10.00 -8.80
CA ALA A 216 6.13 -11.26 -8.08
C ALA A 216 5.15 -11.22 -6.91
N SER A 217 4.63 -12.38 -6.56
CA SER A 217 3.79 -12.61 -5.39
C SER A 217 4.46 -13.58 -4.43
N SER A 218 4.27 -13.38 -3.15
CA SER A 218 4.71 -14.29 -2.10
C SER A 218 3.60 -14.58 -1.12
N ALA A 219 3.73 -15.68 -0.39
CA ALA A 219 2.94 -16.00 0.77
C ALA A 219 3.84 -16.66 1.82
N GLY A 220 3.45 -16.56 3.09
CA GLY A 220 4.14 -17.11 4.24
C GLY A 220 3.20 -17.18 5.45
N ASN A 221 3.76 -17.36 6.64
CA ASN A 221 2.97 -17.44 7.87
C ASN A 221 2.26 -16.10 8.14
N PRO A 222 0.92 -16.09 8.31
CA PRO A 222 0.13 -14.89 8.63
C PRO A 222 0.61 -14.14 9.86
N ASP A 223 1.10 -14.83 10.91
CA ASP A 223 1.62 -14.19 12.12
C ASP A 223 2.79 -13.24 11.89
N TYR A 224 3.44 -13.38 10.74
CA TYR A 224 4.59 -12.55 10.31
C TYR A 224 4.33 -11.86 8.96
N MET A 225 3.07 -11.54 8.66
CA MET A 225 2.67 -10.96 7.37
C MET A 225 3.53 -9.77 6.96
N GLY A 226 3.98 -8.96 7.92
CA GLY A 226 4.71 -7.71 7.66
C GLY A 226 6.07 -7.89 6.98
N VAL A 227 6.65 -9.11 6.97
CA VAL A 227 7.95 -9.38 6.31
C VAL A 227 7.82 -10.08 4.96
N THR A 228 6.63 -10.33 4.49
CA THR A 228 6.39 -10.93 3.16
C THR A 228 6.96 -10.13 1.97
N PRO A 229 7.18 -8.80 2.06
CA PRO A 229 7.94 -8.06 1.04
C PRO A 229 9.35 -8.61 0.79
N ILE A 230 10.00 -9.19 1.82
CA ILE A 230 11.34 -9.80 1.67
C ILE A 230 11.29 -10.87 0.58
N THR A 231 10.40 -11.84 0.73
CA THR A 231 10.26 -12.95 -0.21
C THR A 231 9.71 -12.48 -1.57
N ALA A 232 8.79 -11.49 -1.59
CA ALA A 232 8.25 -10.94 -2.84
C ALA A 232 9.35 -10.28 -3.67
N ILE A 233 10.17 -9.42 -3.05
CA ILE A 233 11.31 -8.75 -3.72
C ILE A 233 12.37 -9.79 -4.14
N GLN A 234 12.69 -10.77 -3.30
CA GLN A 234 13.64 -11.83 -3.65
C GLN A 234 13.19 -12.64 -4.86
N LYS A 235 11.90 -13.03 -4.93
CA LYS A 235 11.32 -13.71 -6.09
C LYS A 235 11.39 -12.84 -7.34
N LEU A 236 11.09 -11.55 -7.20
CA LEU A 236 11.17 -10.59 -8.30
C LEU A 236 12.61 -10.45 -8.81
N MET A 237 13.58 -10.27 -7.92
CA MET A 237 15.00 -10.20 -8.27
C MET A 237 15.48 -11.47 -8.98
N LYS A 238 15.08 -12.65 -8.49
CA LYS A 238 15.40 -13.93 -9.14
C LYS A 238 14.81 -14.00 -10.57
N LYS A 239 13.53 -13.60 -10.72
CA LYS A 239 12.84 -13.58 -12.02
C LYS A 239 13.51 -12.65 -13.03
N MET A 240 14.07 -11.53 -12.56
CA MET A 240 14.77 -10.55 -13.38
C MET A 240 16.27 -10.79 -13.52
N SER A 241 16.83 -11.78 -12.80
CA SER A 241 18.29 -12.05 -12.73
C SER A 241 19.09 -10.84 -12.23
N VAL A 242 18.57 -10.12 -11.22
CA VAL A 242 19.20 -8.92 -10.64
C VAL A 242 19.33 -9.05 -9.12
N ASN A 243 20.08 -8.14 -8.51
CA ASN A 243 20.15 -7.99 -7.05
C ASN A 243 19.52 -6.65 -6.61
N ILE A 244 19.45 -6.41 -5.29
CA ILE A 244 18.80 -5.22 -4.73
C ILE A 244 19.43 -3.89 -5.19
N ASN A 245 20.74 -3.88 -5.48
CA ASN A 245 21.46 -2.69 -5.91
C ASN A 245 21.11 -2.25 -7.35
N TYR A 246 20.47 -3.15 -8.14
CA TYR A 246 19.93 -2.81 -9.45
C TYR A 246 18.89 -1.69 -9.35
N PHE A 247 18.12 -1.65 -8.26
CA PHE A 247 17.12 -0.64 -8.04
C PHE A 247 17.74 0.62 -7.46
N ASN A 248 17.48 1.74 -8.12
CA ASN A 248 17.91 3.05 -7.66
C ASN A 248 17.02 3.57 -6.53
N LEU A 249 15.71 3.28 -6.59
CA LEU A 249 14.74 3.61 -5.55
C LEU A 249 13.92 2.38 -5.17
N VAL A 250 13.55 2.34 -3.90
CA VAL A 250 12.73 1.27 -3.30
C VAL A 250 11.59 1.90 -2.53
N GLU A 251 10.34 1.54 -2.85
CA GLU A 251 9.16 1.90 -2.09
C GLU A 251 8.60 0.65 -1.39
N VAL A 252 8.64 0.63 -0.07
CA VAL A 252 8.01 -0.41 0.74
C VAL A 252 6.90 0.23 1.55
N ASN A 253 5.68 -0.29 1.46
CA ASN A 253 4.57 0.26 2.24
C ASN A 253 4.85 0.16 3.74
N GLU A 254 4.74 1.27 4.45
CA GLU A 254 5.04 1.39 5.87
C GLU A 254 3.81 1.09 6.73
N ALA A 255 3.29 -0.14 6.69
CA ALA A 255 2.17 -0.51 7.57
C ALA A 255 2.55 -0.32 9.05
N PHE A 256 3.76 -0.74 9.42
CA PHE A 256 4.36 -0.58 10.74
C PHE A 256 5.87 -0.35 10.59
N ALA A 257 6.46 0.48 11.46
CA ALA A 257 7.91 0.69 11.46
C ALA A 257 8.68 -0.62 11.74
N ALA A 258 8.17 -1.46 12.64
CA ALA A 258 8.76 -2.78 12.94
C ALA A 258 8.97 -3.62 11.67
N THR A 259 7.94 -3.68 10.81
CA THR A 259 7.99 -4.46 9.57
C THR A 259 8.91 -3.83 8.53
N SER A 260 8.88 -2.50 8.40
CA SER A 260 9.73 -1.77 7.45
C SER A 260 11.20 -1.87 7.79
N VAL A 261 11.58 -1.78 9.07
CA VAL A 261 12.96 -1.99 9.55
C VAL A 261 13.42 -3.42 9.29
N ALA A 262 12.56 -4.42 9.59
CA ALA A 262 12.87 -5.82 9.33
C ALA A 262 13.15 -6.09 7.84
N VAL A 263 12.31 -5.55 6.95
CA VAL A 263 12.49 -5.66 5.49
C VAL A 263 13.77 -4.97 5.03
N GLN A 264 14.01 -3.74 5.49
CA GLN A 264 15.20 -2.96 5.15
C GLN A 264 16.48 -3.70 5.52
N ARG A 265 16.56 -4.21 6.77
CA ARG A 265 17.74 -4.94 7.27
C ARG A 265 17.93 -6.26 6.54
N SER A 266 16.88 -7.05 6.34
CA SER A 266 16.95 -8.37 5.69
C SER A 266 17.41 -8.29 4.23
N LEU A 267 16.97 -7.28 3.49
CA LEU A 267 17.33 -7.07 2.09
C LEU A 267 18.57 -6.17 1.92
N LYS A 268 19.12 -5.64 3.02
CA LYS A 268 20.24 -4.69 3.02
C LYS A 268 19.96 -3.46 2.13
N ILE A 269 18.72 -2.95 2.20
CA ILE A 269 18.34 -1.76 1.43
C ILE A 269 19.00 -0.53 2.03
N ASP A 270 19.70 0.23 1.18
CA ASP A 270 20.28 1.52 1.56
C ASP A 270 19.15 2.48 2.01
N PRO A 271 19.21 3.04 3.24
CA PRO A 271 18.20 3.98 3.76
C PRO A 271 17.98 5.20 2.88
N SER A 272 19.00 5.62 2.11
CA SER A 272 18.90 6.75 1.19
C SER A 272 18.06 6.47 -0.05
N LYS A 273 17.84 5.18 -0.37
CA LYS A 273 17.02 4.73 -1.51
C LYS A 273 15.60 4.34 -1.09
N LEU A 274 15.36 4.12 0.21
CA LEU A 274 14.08 3.63 0.73
C LEU A 274 13.14 4.78 1.03
N ASN A 275 11.94 4.76 0.44
CA ASN A 275 10.84 5.69 0.72
C ASN A 275 11.35 7.13 0.81
N ILE A 276 11.97 7.62 -0.27
CA ILE A 276 12.71 8.91 -0.25
C ILE A 276 11.81 10.14 -0.06
N ALA A 277 10.52 9.99 -0.25
CA ALA A 277 9.51 11.02 0.01
C ALA A 277 8.71 10.78 1.31
N GLY A 278 9.15 9.83 2.16
CA GLY A 278 8.39 9.32 3.30
C GLY A 278 7.39 8.26 2.87
N GLY A 279 6.58 7.77 3.79
CA GLY A 279 5.65 6.68 3.52
C GLY A 279 4.42 6.67 4.42
N ALA A 280 3.76 5.53 4.52
CA ALA A 280 2.44 5.37 5.12
C ALA A 280 2.36 5.72 6.62
N ILE A 281 3.46 5.65 7.35
CA ILE A 281 3.49 6.10 8.76
C ILE A 281 3.12 7.58 8.84
N ALA A 282 3.61 8.39 7.91
CA ALA A 282 3.35 9.82 7.88
C ALA A 282 2.14 10.19 7.00
N LEU A 283 1.94 9.49 5.86
CA LEU A 283 0.90 9.79 4.87
C LEU A 283 -0.40 9.01 5.08
N GLY A 284 -0.37 7.93 5.86
CA GLY A 284 -1.50 7.04 6.08
C GLY A 284 -1.54 5.82 5.14
N HIS A 285 -2.40 4.86 5.51
CA HIS A 285 -2.52 3.57 4.81
C HIS A 285 -3.97 3.24 4.46
N PRO A 286 -4.59 3.92 3.48
CA PRO A 286 -5.86 3.50 2.93
C PRO A 286 -5.68 2.15 2.22
N ILE A 287 -6.16 1.06 2.85
CA ILE A 287 -5.71 -0.32 2.55
C ILE A 287 -5.88 -0.70 1.07
N GLY A 288 -7.03 -0.48 0.48
CA GLY A 288 -7.27 -0.80 -0.94
C GLY A 288 -6.51 0.09 -1.93
N CYS A 289 -6.11 1.31 -1.50
CA CYS A 289 -5.43 2.30 -2.34
C CYS A 289 -3.89 2.14 -2.33
N SER A 290 -3.31 1.81 -1.17
CA SER A 290 -1.87 1.97 -0.91
C SER A 290 -0.96 1.30 -1.92
N GLY A 291 -1.35 0.14 -2.46
CA GLY A 291 -0.55 -0.54 -3.48
C GLY A 291 -0.37 0.26 -4.77
N ALA A 292 -1.42 0.93 -5.24
CA ALA A 292 -1.34 1.83 -6.39
C ALA A 292 -0.59 3.13 -6.02
N ARG A 293 -0.82 3.66 -4.81
CA ARG A 293 -0.17 4.88 -4.33
C ARG A 293 1.36 4.74 -4.33
N ILE A 294 1.93 3.65 -3.81
CA ILE A 294 3.39 3.49 -3.77
C ILE A 294 3.99 3.33 -5.18
N ILE A 295 3.25 2.74 -6.14
CA ILE A 295 3.71 2.66 -7.54
C ILE A 295 3.68 4.06 -8.18
N THR A 296 2.63 4.83 -7.94
CA THR A 296 2.51 6.22 -8.41
C THR A 296 3.66 7.06 -7.87
N THR A 297 3.86 7.05 -6.55
CA THR A 297 4.96 7.78 -5.90
C THR A 297 6.31 7.35 -6.45
N LEU A 298 6.59 6.05 -6.54
CA LEU A 298 7.85 5.54 -7.09
C LEU A 298 8.11 6.06 -8.50
N SER A 299 7.09 6.02 -9.38
CA SER A 299 7.19 6.49 -10.77
C SER A 299 7.58 7.97 -10.83
N HIS A 300 6.92 8.80 -10.03
CA HIS A 300 7.20 10.24 -9.97
C HIS A 300 8.54 10.57 -9.31
N GLN A 301 8.95 9.83 -8.26
CA GLN A 301 10.24 10.04 -7.61
C GLN A 301 11.40 9.61 -8.49
N LEU A 302 11.29 8.51 -9.25
CA LEU A 302 12.28 8.12 -10.26
C LEU A 302 12.47 9.23 -11.29
N ARG A 303 11.37 9.79 -11.81
CA ARG A 303 11.41 10.88 -12.77
C ARG A 303 12.02 12.15 -12.18
N ARG A 304 11.61 12.55 -10.97
CA ARG A 304 12.13 13.73 -10.26
C ARG A 304 13.63 13.64 -10.00
N THR A 305 14.12 12.47 -9.61
CA THR A 305 15.53 12.24 -9.28
C THR A 305 16.37 11.79 -10.47
N LYS A 306 15.75 11.68 -11.66
CA LYS A 306 16.40 11.19 -12.90
C LYS A 306 17.02 9.81 -12.75
N GLN A 307 16.44 8.99 -11.86
CA GLN A 307 16.85 7.61 -11.65
C GLN A 307 16.09 6.67 -12.59
N LYS A 308 16.66 5.49 -12.87
CA LYS A 308 16.16 4.60 -13.92
C LYS A 308 15.25 3.51 -13.40
N PHE A 309 15.66 2.74 -12.42
CA PHE A 309 14.95 1.54 -11.97
C PHE A 309 14.44 1.66 -10.54
N GLY A 310 13.22 1.19 -10.32
CA GLY A 310 12.64 1.13 -9.00
C GLY A 310 11.83 -0.14 -8.75
N VAL A 311 11.66 -0.47 -7.47
CA VAL A 311 10.81 -1.55 -7.00
C VAL A 311 9.85 -1.03 -5.94
N ALA A 312 8.56 -1.35 -6.08
CA ALA A 312 7.56 -1.14 -5.05
C ALA A 312 7.12 -2.50 -4.47
N SER A 313 6.94 -2.57 -3.16
CA SER A 313 6.51 -3.80 -2.48
C SER A 313 5.67 -3.50 -1.26
N MET A 314 4.83 -4.45 -0.89
CA MET A 314 4.01 -4.34 0.31
C MET A 314 3.67 -5.69 0.92
N CYS A 315 3.47 -5.67 2.24
CA CYS A 315 2.88 -6.76 2.99
C CYS A 315 1.34 -6.71 2.90
N ILE A 316 0.73 -7.85 3.15
CA ILE A 316 -0.72 -8.05 3.02
C ILE A 316 -1.19 -8.93 4.17
N GLY A 317 -2.27 -8.53 4.83
CA GLY A 317 -2.93 -9.35 5.86
C GLY A 317 -3.21 -10.77 5.36
N GLY A 318 -3.10 -11.76 6.24
CA GLY A 318 -3.15 -13.17 5.87
C GLY A 318 -1.83 -13.73 5.33
N GLY A 319 -0.70 -13.02 5.50
CA GLY A 319 0.63 -13.55 5.21
C GLY A 319 1.05 -13.50 3.75
N GLN A 320 0.56 -12.55 2.97
CA GLN A 320 0.91 -12.41 1.57
C GLN A 320 1.78 -11.17 1.31
N GLY A 321 2.43 -11.11 0.15
CA GLY A 321 3.24 -9.97 -0.28
C GLY A 321 3.30 -9.83 -1.80
N LEU A 322 3.43 -8.60 -2.26
CA LEU A 322 3.55 -8.25 -3.67
C LEU A 322 4.78 -7.37 -3.90
N ALA A 323 5.39 -7.54 -5.05
CA ALA A 323 6.45 -6.64 -5.53
C ALA A 323 6.29 -6.39 -7.04
N ILE A 324 6.56 -5.17 -7.48
CA ILE A 324 6.54 -4.75 -8.88
C ILE A 324 7.77 -3.89 -9.18
N ALA A 325 8.43 -4.17 -10.29
CA ALA A 325 9.57 -3.40 -10.79
C ALA A 325 9.15 -2.51 -11.95
N ILE A 326 9.62 -1.28 -11.95
CA ILE A 326 9.36 -0.31 -13.01
C ILE A 326 10.65 0.35 -13.48
N GLU A 327 10.64 0.80 -14.73
CA GLU A 327 11.68 1.61 -15.36
C GLU A 327 11.12 2.99 -15.70
N ASN A 328 11.81 4.05 -15.28
CA ASN A 328 11.50 5.42 -15.67
C ASN A 328 11.81 5.62 -17.16
N LEU A 329 10.85 6.10 -17.89
CA LEU A 329 11.00 6.49 -19.29
C LEU A 329 11.20 8.02 -19.36
N LYS A 330 12.38 8.44 -19.80
CA LYS A 330 12.78 9.87 -19.87
C LYS A 330 11.90 10.68 -20.82
#